data_a9b2065db87f7a57c7e2207293163a48
#
_entry.id   a9b2065db87f7a57c7e2207293163a48
#
_cell.length_a   1.000
_cell.length_b   1.000
_cell.length_c   1.000
_cell.angle_alpha   90.00
_cell.angle_beta   90.00
_cell.angle_gamma   90.00
#
_symmetry.space_group_name_H-M   'P 1'
#
loop_
_entity.id
_entity.type
_entity.pdbx_description
1 polymer ?
#
loop_
_entity_poly.entity_id
_entity_poly.type
_entity_poly.pdbx_seq_one_letter_code
_entity_poly.pdbx_strand_id
1 'polypeptide(L)'
;MTGRYLELIEKTLDEVMPKSGERPDSLSGAVRYAVGTGGKRIRPLVCIASAVAAGGSAEDARFAAAAIELLHNYTLVHDDLPSMDNDVERRGKPTVWKKFGEAAAVLAGDVLQALAFAAAAKSPRNPGAVVAELSDKAIGVVRGQVEDIGEKKDIDFVYLHKTADLFIASARMGALAAGADAQAVSKLGEYARCLGLAFQYEDDLLDGDSPYDRARTERMVRELTAGAVSSLDGLPADSAFLRELAEKLVGRKV
;
A
#
# COMPACT_ATOMS: atom_id res chain seq x y z
N MET A 1 8.77 -15.27 10.39
CA MET A 1 7.47 -15.01 9.76
C MET A 1 7.63 -14.04 8.59
N THR A 2 8.20 -12.86 8.78
CA THR A 2 8.40 -11.83 7.74
C THR A 2 9.10 -12.34 6.48
N GLY A 3 10.19 -13.10 6.58
CA GLY A 3 10.93 -13.62 5.43
C GLY A 3 10.06 -14.51 4.52
N ARG A 4 9.27 -15.41 5.09
CA ARG A 4 8.37 -16.28 4.32
C ARG A 4 7.26 -15.50 3.60
N TYR A 5 6.75 -14.45 4.24
CA TYR A 5 5.74 -13.58 3.58
C TYR A 5 6.36 -12.80 2.43
N LEU A 6 7.58 -12.26 2.61
CA LEU A 6 8.29 -11.56 1.55
C LEU A 6 8.59 -12.47 0.36
N GLU A 7 9.05 -13.69 0.59
CA GLU A 7 9.27 -14.67 -0.49
C GLU A 7 7.99 -14.95 -1.30
N LEU A 8 6.85 -15.12 -0.60
CA LEU A 8 5.55 -15.31 -1.25
C LEU A 8 5.13 -14.09 -2.07
N ILE A 9 5.32 -12.88 -1.52
CA ILE A 9 5.00 -11.62 -2.21
C ILE A 9 5.84 -11.49 -3.49
N GLU A 10 7.17 -11.62 -3.39
CA GLU A 10 8.07 -11.47 -4.55
C GLU A 10 7.79 -12.52 -5.62
N LYS A 11 7.56 -13.77 -5.22
CA LYS A 11 7.17 -14.85 -6.15
C LYS A 11 5.86 -14.52 -6.87
N THR A 12 4.86 -14.01 -6.14
CA THR A 12 3.56 -13.68 -6.73
C THR A 12 3.65 -12.46 -7.64
N LEU A 13 4.43 -11.43 -7.27
CA LEU A 13 4.71 -10.29 -8.14
C LEU A 13 5.37 -10.74 -9.45
N ASP A 14 6.37 -11.64 -9.39
CA ASP A 14 6.99 -12.20 -10.62
C ASP A 14 6.01 -12.99 -11.47
N GLU A 15 5.05 -13.70 -10.85
CA GLU A 15 4.00 -14.46 -11.53
C GLU A 15 3.04 -13.57 -12.33
N VAL A 16 2.67 -12.39 -11.77
CA VAL A 16 1.63 -11.52 -12.34
C VAL A 16 2.16 -10.43 -13.25
N MET A 17 3.45 -10.11 -13.17
CA MET A 17 4.08 -9.11 -14.04
C MET A 17 4.42 -9.68 -15.43
N PRO A 18 4.54 -8.82 -16.48
CA PRO A 18 5.04 -9.21 -17.79
C PRO A 18 6.40 -9.91 -17.67
N LYS A 19 6.66 -10.92 -18.49
CA LYS A 19 7.96 -11.59 -18.47
C LYS A 19 9.08 -10.68 -19.03
N SER A 20 10.31 -10.90 -18.57
CA SER A 20 11.46 -10.19 -19.13
C SER A 20 11.56 -10.49 -20.63
N GLY A 21 11.70 -9.44 -21.46
CA GLY A 21 11.71 -9.56 -22.92
C GLY A 21 10.35 -9.73 -23.58
N GLU A 22 9.25 -9.66 -22.84
CA GLU A 22 7.90 -9.65 -23.42
C GLU A 22 7.66 -8.33 -24.19
N ARG A 23 7.11 -8.46 -25.42
CA ARG A 23 6.91 -7.30 -26.31
C ARG A 23 5.74 -6.43 -25.87
N PRO A 24 5.90 -5.08 -25.87
CA PRO A 24 7.15 -4.35 -26.18
C PRO A 24 8.15 -4.37 -25.02
N ASP A 25 9.42 -4.72 -25.31
CA ASP A 25 10.48 -4.86 -24.29
C ASP A 25 10.68 -3.61 -23.42
N SER A 26 10.50 -2.42 -23.99
CA SER A 26 10.63 -1.15 -23.27
C SER A 26 9.57 -1.04 -22.17
N LEU A 27 8.34 -1.47 -22.42
CA LEU A 27 7.25 -1.43 -21.46
C LEU A 27 7.43 -2.49 -20.37
N SER A 28 7.68 -3.75 -20.75
CA SER A 28 7.93 -4.82 -19.78
C SER A 28 9.14 -4.51 -18.89
N GLY A 29 10.19 -3.92 -19.48
CA GLY A 29 11.36 -3.44 -18.75
C GLY A 29 11.04 -2.32 -17.76
N ALA A 30 10.24 -1.33 -18.14
CA ALA A 30 9.83 -0.23 -17.28
C ALA A 30 8.97 -0.70 -16.11
N VAL A 31 7.97 -1.57 -16.36
CA VAL A 31 7.10 -2.17 -15.33
C VAL A 31 7.92 -2.98 -14.32
N ARG A 32 8.78 -3.88 -14.79
CA ARG A 32 9.65 -4.68 -13.91
C ARG A 32 10.65 -3.83 -13.14
N TYR A 33 11.16 -2.78 -13.76
CA TYR A 33 12.06 -1.84 -13.09
C TYR A 33 11.34 -1.11 -11.95
N ALA A 34 10.15 -0.57 -12.19
CA ALA A 34 9.35 0.12 -11.18
C ALA A 34 9.20 -0.72 -9.90
N VAL A 35 8.74 -1.97 -10.05
CA VAL A 35 8.53 -2.88 -8.93
C VAL A 35 9.86 -3.38 -8.33
N GLY A 36 10.87 -3.60 -9.17
CA GLY A 36 12.20 -4.12 -8.81
C GLY A 36 13.16 -3.10 -8.18
N THR A 37 12.78 -1.81 -8.06
CA THR A 37 13.60 -0.81 -7.36
C THR A 37 13.69 -1.06 -5.86
N GLY A 38 12.94 -2.01 -5.35
CA GLY A 38 12.92 -2.39 -3.94
C GLY A 38 11.80 -1.71 -3.15
N GLY A 39 11.90 -1.77 -1.83
CA GLY A 39 10.93 -1.24 -0.89
C GLY A 39 10.68 -2.20 0.27
N LYS A 40 10.12 -1.69 1.37
CA LYS A 40 9.86 -2.47 2.59
C LYS A 40 8.68 -3.45 2.45
N ARG A 41 7.92 -3.40 1.34
CA ARG A 41 6.72 -4.23 1.10
C ARG A 41 5.71 -4.20 2.25
N ILE A 42 5.56 -3.06 2.92
CA ILE A 42 4.71 -2.95 4.11
C ILE A 42 3.25 -3.26 3.78
N ARG A 43 2.72 -2.69 2.70
CA ARG A 43 1.31 -2.86 2.30
C ARG A 43 0.97 -4.32 1.99
N PRO A 44 1.70 -5.04 1.16
CA PRO A 44 1.44 -6.48 0.95
C PRO A 44 1.67 -7.33 2.21
N LEU A 45 2.59 -6.96 3.10
CA LEU A 45 2.75 -7.62 4.40
C LEU A 45 1.51 -7.43 5.29
N VAL A 46 0.94 -6.22 5.35
CA VAL A 46 -0.33 -5.94 6.04
C VAL A 46 -1.45 -6.80 5.45
N CYS A 47 -1.53 -6.91 4.12
CA CYS A 47 -2.55 -7.71 3.45
C CYS A 47 -2.48 -9.19 3.86
N ILE A 48 -1.32 -9.81 3.77
CA ILE A 48 -1.12 -11.22 4.16
C ILE A 48 -1.39 -11.42 5.65
N ALA A 49 -0.86 -10.55 6.51
CA ALA A 49 -1.03 -10.67 7.95
C ALA A 49 -2.51 -10.49 8.36
N SER A 50 -3.25 -9.63 7.68
CA SER A 50 -4.69 -9.44 7.90
C SER A 50 -5.49 -10.68 7.51
N ALA A 51 -5.13 -11.36 6.42
CA ALA A 51 -5.75 -12.63 6.06
C ALA A 51 -5.53 -13.69 7.13
N VAL A 52 -4.32 -13.80 7.67
CA VAL A 52 -3.99 -14.74 8.74
C VAL A 52 -4.74 -14.39 10.02
N ALA A 53 -4.77 -13.12 10.42
CA ALA A 53 -5.51 -12.67 11.61
C ALA A 53 -7.04 -12.88 11.48
N ALA A 54 -7.55 -12.88 10.26
CA ALA A 54 -8.94 -13.20 9.94
C ALA A 54 -9.23 -14.73 9.86
N GLY A 55 -8.27 -15.60 10.19
CA GLY A 55 -8.44 -17.05 10.20
C GLY A 55 -8.17 -17.76 8.87
N GLY A 56 -7.69 -17.03 7.86
CA GLY A 56 -7.23 -17.60 6.59
C GLY A 56 -5.73 -17.90 6.57
N SER A 57 -5.18 -18.03 5.38
CA SER A 57 -3.76 -18.30 5.15
C SER A 57 -3.09 -17.21 4.32
N ALA A 58 -1.75 -17.18 4.34
CA ALA A 58 -0.97 -16.30 3.48
C ALA A 58 -1.24 -16.54 1.99
N GLU A 59 -1.46 -17.80 1.59
CA GLU A 59 -1.77 -18.18 0.22
C GLU A 59 -3.13 -17.63 -0.26
N ASP A 60 -4.14 -17.54 0.63
CA ASP A 60 -5.44 -16.97 0.28
C ASP A 60 -5.29 -15.49 -0.17
N ALA A 61 -4.37 -14.75 0.42
CA ALA A 61 -4.18 -13.33 0.18
C ALA A 61 -3.05 -12.99 -0.81
N ARG A 62 -2.30 -13.93 -1.35
CA ARG A 62 -1.10 -13.65 -2.15
C ARG A 62 -1.39 -12.75 -3.37
N PHE A 63 -2.49 -12.97 -4.06
CA PHE A 63 -2.87 -12.15 -5.21
C PHE A 63 -3.38 -10.76 -4.81
N ALA A 64 -4.12 -10.65 -3.71
CA ALA A 64 -4.53 -9.37 -3.14
C ALA A 64 -3.30 -8.57 -2.68
N ALA A 65 -2.30 -9.22 -2.09
CA ALA A 65 -1.03 -8.62 -1.69
C ALA A 65 -0.21 -8.13 -2.89
N ALA A 66 -0.14 -8.92 -3.97
CA ALA A 66 0.49 -8.47 -5.21
C ALA A 66 -0.27 -7.29 -5.85
N ALA A 67 -1.60 -7.34 -5.85
CA ALA A 67 -2.45 -6.27 -6.39
C ALA A 67 -2.19 -4.93 -5.71
N ILE A 68 -2.16 -4.89 -4.37
CA ILE A 68 -1.92 -3.65 -3.64
C ILE A 68 -0.50 -3.11 -3.85
N GLU A 69 0.50 -3.97 -4.00
CA GLU A 69 1.86 -3.52 -4.29
C GLU A 69 2.00 -2.98 -5.71
N LEU A 70 1.33 -3.59 -6.71
CA LEU A 70 1.29 -3.08 -8.07
C LEU A 70 0.61 -1.72 -8.13
N LEU A 71 -0.54 -1.55 -7.45
CA LEU A 71 -1.23 -0.27 -7.36
C LEU A 71 -0.35 0.79 -6.67
N HIS A 72 0.34 0.44 -5.59
CA HIS A 72 1.27 1.36 -4.94
C HIS A 72 2.42 1.78 -5.87
N ASN A 73 2.99 0.85 -6.64
CA ASN A 73 4.04 1.20 -7.59
C ASN A 73 3.51 2.05 -8.76
N TYR A 74 2.25 1.86 -9.20
CA TYR A 74 1.58 2.76 -10.12
C TYR A 74 1.58 4.20 -9.59
N THR A 75 1.15 4.41 -8.33
CA THR A 75 1.12 5.77 -7.78
C THR A 75 2.51 6.40 -7.75
N LEU A 76 3.54 5.66 -7.31
CA LEU A 76 4.91 6.17 -7.28
C LEU A 76 5.45 6.55 -8.67
N VAL A 77 5.16 5.74 -9.69
CA VAL A 77 5.62 6.00 -11.06
C VAL A 77 4.99 7.28 -11.62
N HIS A 78 3.69 7.51 -11.34
CA HIS A 78 3.00 8.70 -11.80
C HIS A 78 3.34 9.94 -10.96
N ASP A 79 3.49 9.79 -9.64
CA ASP A 79 3.93 10.89 -8.77
C ASP A 79 5.31 11.43 -9.17
N ASP A 80 6.24 10.56 -9.60
CA ASP A 80 7.59 10.95 -10.03
C ASP A 80 7.62 11.77 -11.33
N LEU A 81 6.55 11.79 -12.15
CA LEU A 81 6.54 12.46 -13.46
C LEU A 81 6.85 13.96 -13.36
N PRO A 82 7.46 14.56 -14.41
CA PRO A 82 7.72 16.01 -14.46
C PRO A 82 6.50 16.90 -14.27
N SER A 83 5.31 16.41 -14.60
CA SER A 83 4.03 17.10 -14.42
C SER A 83 3.43 16.96 -13.02
N MET A 84 4.09 16.20 -12.14
CA MET A 84 3.70 15.92 -10.76
C MET A 84 4.82 16.40 -9.81
N ASP A 85 5.48 15.50 -9.08
CA ASP A 85 6.55 15.84 -8.12
C ASP A 85 7.89 16.14 -8.80
N ASN A 86 8.07 15.73 -10.08
CA ASN A 86 9.29 15.87 -10.88
C ASN A 86 10.53 15.26 -10.20
N ASP A 87 10.36 14.13 -9.54
CA ASP A 87 11.45 13.42 -8.87
C ASP A 87 12.34 12.70 -9.88
N VAL A 88 13.62 12.94 -9.81
CA VAL A 88 14.62 12.29 -10.70
C VAL A 88 15.20 11.01 -10.12
N GLU A 89 15.08 10.83 -8.80
CA GLU A 89 15.60 9.70 -8.06
C GLU A 89 14.58 9.21 -7.00
N ARG A 90 14.46 7.89 -6.85
CA ARG A 90 13.66 7.23 -5.82
C ARG A 90 14.39 6.00 -5.29
N ARG A 91 14.56 5.93 -3.96
CA ARG A 91 15.27 4.82 -3.29
C ARG A 91 16.71 4.62 -3.80
N GLY A 92 17.44 5.72 -4.10
CA GLY A 92 18.81 5.67 -4.58
C GLY A 92 18.95 5.22 -6.04
N LYS A 93 17.86 5.21 -6.82
CA LYS A 93 17.86 4.84 -8.24
C LYS A 93 17.10 5.86 -9.07
N PRO A 94 17.47 6.08 -10.36
CA PRO A 94 16.69 6.93 -11.25
C PRO A 94 15.22 6.52 -11.28
N THR A 95 14.31 7.49 -11.31
CA THR A 95 12.87 7.23 -11.49
C THR A 95 12.59 6.63 -12.86
N VAL A 96 11.38 6.06 -13.05
CA VAL A 96 11.02 5.39 -14.31
C VAL A 96 11.09 6.38 -15.48
N TRP A 97 10.52 7.59 -15.31
CA TRP A 97 10.57 8.58 -16.38
C TRP A 97 12.00 9.04 -16.72
N LYS A 98 12.84 9.13 -15.70
CA LYS A 98 14.26 9.52 -15.90
C LYS A 98 15.04 8.46 -16.66
N LYS A 99 14.72 7.18 -16.46
CA LYS A 99 15.42 6.05 -17.07
C LYS A 99 14.88 5.64 -18.44
N PHE A 100 13.54 5.68 -18.61
CA PHE A 100 12.85 5.13 -19.79
C PHE A 100 12.13 6.22 -20.61
N GLY A 101 12.08 7.46 -20.13
CA GLY A 101 11.33 8.58 -20.71
C GLY A 101 9.91 8.71 -20.19
N GLU A 102 9.32 9.91 -20.31
CA GLU A 102 8.03 10.26 -19.76
C GLU A 102 6.89 9.39 -20.30
N ALA A 103 6.82 9.21 -21.64
CA ALA A 103 5.78 8.39 -22.26
C ALA A 103 5.81 6.93 -21.76
N ALA A 104 7.02 6.37 -21.58
CA ALA A 104 7.17 5.02 -21.04
C ALA A 104 6.74 4.94 -19.57
N ALA A 105 6.98 5.98 -18.78
CA ALA A 105 6.55 6.04 -17.38
C ALA A 105 5.02 6.13 -17.26
N VAL A 106 4.34 6.99 -18.05
CA VAL A 106 2.88 7.04 -18.09
C VAL A 106 2.30 5.66 -18.41
N LEU A 107 2.75 5.04 -19.51
CA LEU A 107 2.24 3.73 -19.94
C LEU A 107 2.60 2.60 -18.96
N ALA A 108 3.75 2.69 -18.28
CA ALA A 108 4.11 1.72 -17.24
C ALA A 108 3.17 1.83 -16.02
N GLY A 109 2.80 3.05 -15.62
CA GLY A 109 1.80 3.27 -14.58
C GLY A 109 0.43 2.71 -14.97
N ASP A 110 -0.04 2.96 -16.18
CA ASP A 110 -1.30 2.41 -16.70
C ASP A 110 -1.33 0.88 -16.65
N VAL A 111 -0.23 0.24 -17.08
CA VAL A 111 -0.10 -1.22 -17.03
C VAL A 111 -0.04 -1.74 -15.60
N LEU A 112 0.70 -1.08 -14.70
CA LEU A 112 0.76 -1.46 -13.29
C LEU A 112 -0.63 -1.41 -12.63
N GLN A 113 -1.43 -0.37 -12.93
CA GLN A 113 -2.81 -0.28 -12.45
C GLN A 113 -3.68 -1.41 -13.02
N ALA A 114 -3.61 -1.66 -14.32
CA ALA A 114 -4.37 -2.75 -14.95
C ALA A 114 -3.98 -4.14 -14.38
N LEU A 115 -2.69 -4.39 -14.17
CA LEU A 115 -2.17 -5.60 -13.55
C LEU A 115 -2.64 -5.76 -12.09
N ALA A 116 -2.77 -4.65 -11.35
CA ALA A 116 -3.30 -4.68 -9.99
C ALA A 116 -4.73 -5.22 -9.96
N PHE A 117 -5.61 -4.74 -10.82
CA PHE A 117 -6.98 -5.26 -10.92
C PHE A 117 -7.02 -6.72 -11.42
N ALA A 118 -6.18 -7.06 -12.40
CA ALA A 118 -6.08 -8.43 -12.88
C ALA A 118 -5.58 -9.40 -11.80
N ALA A 119 -4.64 -8.98 -10.95
CA ALA A 119 -4.19 -9.76 -9.81
C ALA A 119 -5.28 -9.89 -8.74
N ALA A 120 -5.96 -8.80 -8.37
CA ALA A 120 -7.06 -8.81 -7.42
C ALA A 120 -8.18 -9.78 -7.82
N ALA A 121 -8.51 -9.84 -9.11
CA ALA A 121 -9.51 -10.76 -9.67
C ALA A 121 -9.12 -12.24 -9.55
N LYS A 122 -7.83 -12.58 -9.32
CA LYS A 122 -7.36 -13.95 -9.07
C LYS A 122 -7.51 -14.40 -7.61
N SER A 123 -8.03 -13.54 -6.71
CA SER A 123 -8.25 -13.93 -5.31
C SER A 123 -9.15 -15.15 -5.22
N PRO A 124 -8.77 -16.19 -4.44
CA PRO A 124 -9.48 -17.47 -4.44
C PRO A 124 -10.87 -17.38 -3.82
N ARG A 125 -11.06 -16.40 -2.93
CA ARG A 125 -12.34 -16.11 -2.28
C ARG A 125 -12.71 -14.65 -2.50
N ASN A 126 -14.01 -14.41 -2.70
CA ASN A 126 -14.59 -13.07 -2.85
C ASN A 126 -13.87 -12.15 -3.87
N PRO A 127 -13.41 -12.62 -5.06
CA PRO A 127 -12.63 -11.80 -5.99
C PRO A 127 -13.35 -10.49 -6.35
N GLY A 128 -14.67 -10.51 -6.50
CA GLY A 128 -15.47 -9.31 -6.77
C GLY A 128 -15.39 -8.26 -5.65
N ALA A 129 -15.42 -8.68 -4.38
CA ALA A 129 -15.29 -7.77 -3.24
C ALA A 129 -13.86 -7.23 -3.11
N VAL A 130 -12.85 -8.07 -3.39
CA VAL A 130 -11.43 -7.65 -3.39
C VAL A 130 -11.17 -6.59 -4.47
N VAL A 131 -11.72 -6.79 -5.68
CA VAL A 131 -11.61 -5.82 -6.78
C VAL A 131 -12.36 -4.53 -6.45
N ALA A 132 -13.56 -4.62 -5.86
CA ALA A 132 -14.34 -3.45 -5.48
C ALA A 132 -13.61 -2.60 -4.42
N GLU A 133 -13.04 -3.24 -3.39
CA GLU A 133 -12.23 -2.55 -2.38
C GLU A 133 -11.01 -1.86 -2.98
N LEU A 134 -10.26 -2.56 -3.86
CA LEU A 134 -9.12 -1.98 -4.55
C LEU A 134 -9.53 -0.77 -5.40
N SER A 135 -10.65 -0.86 -6.10
CA SER A 135 -11.17 0.23 -6.94
C SER A 135 -11.57 1.46 -6.14
N ASP A 136 -12.32 1.27 -5.04
CA ASP A 136 -12.72 2.36 -4.15
C ASP A 136 -11.50 3.12 -3.62
N LYS A 137 -10.49 2.38 -3.15
CA LYS A 137 -9.29 2.98 -2.59
C LYS A 137 -8.34 3.55 -3.64
N ALA A 138 -8.29 3.00 -4.85
CA ALA A 138 -7.58 3.60 -5.98
C ALA A 138 -8.16 4.99 -6.33
N ILE A 139 -9.49 5.11 -6.37
CA ILE A 139 -10.18 6.40 -6.56
C ILE A 139 -9.85 7.37 -5.42
N GLY A 140 -9.86 6.88 -4.17
CA GLY A 140 -9.49 7.67 -2.99
C GLY A 140 -8.09 8.25 -3.12
N VAL A 141 -7.10 7.43 -3.46
CA VAL A 141 -5.70 7.87 -3.63
C VAL A 141 -5.57 8.95 -4.69
N VAL A 142 -6.24 8.81 -5.85
CA VAL A 142 -6.23 9.83 -6.89
C VAL A 142 -6.83 11.14 -6.38
N ARG A 143 -7.94 11.08 -5.63
CA ARG A 143 -8.54 12.28 -5.00
C ARG A 143 -7.58 12.92 -4.00
N GLY A 144 -6.92 12.12 -3.17
CA GLY A 144 -5.90 12.59 -2.22
C GLY A 144 -4.73 13.28 -2.93
N GLN A 145 -4.28 12.73 -4.06
CA GLN A 145 -3.22 13.35 -4.87
C GLN A 145 -3.68 14.68 -5.51
N VAL A 146 -4.90 14.76 -6.02
CA VAL A 146 -5.46 16.02 -6.56
C VAL A 146 -5.52 17.10 -5.47
N GLU A 147 -5.94 16.74 -4.26
CA GLU A 147 -5.97 17.67 -3.12
C GLU A 147 -4.55 18.09 -2.71
N ASP A 148 -3.60 17.16 -2.74
CA ASP A 148 -2.21 17.42 -2.35
C ASP A 148 -1.48 18.38 -3.30
N ILE A 149 -1.76 18.34 -4.60
CA ILE A 149 -1.18 19.29 -5.57
C ILE A 149 -1.96 20.61 -5.65
N GLY A 150 -3.10 20.71 -4.96
CA GLY A 150 -3.95 21.91 -4.95
C GLY A 150 -3.35 23.08 -4.17
N GLU A 151 -3.77 24.31 -4.49
CA GLU A 151 -3.33 25.53 -3.77
C GLU A 151 -3.78 25.57 -2.30
N LYS A 152 -4.94 24.97 -2.00
CA LYS A 152 -5.49 24.88 -0.64
C LYS A 152 -5.70 23.42 -0.33
N LYS A 153 -4.93 22.92 0.64
CA LYS A 153 -4.94 21.51 1.03
C LYS A 153 -5.77 21.30 2.30
N ASP A 154 -6.71 20.38 2.23
CA ASP A 154 -7.26 19.74 3.43
C ASP A 154 -6.32 18.61 3.83
N ILE A 155 -5.50 18.86 4.83
CA ILE A 155 -4.45 17.93 5.27
C ILE A 155 -5.04 16.60 5.76
N ASP A 156 -6.15 16.64 6.49
CA ASP A 156 -6.80 15.41 6.98
C ASP A 156 -7.33 14.57 5.82
N PHE A 157 -7.86 15.22 4.78
CA PHE A 157 -8.28 14.56 3.55
C PHE A 157 -7.08 13.96 2.80
N VAL A 158 -5.98 14.70 2.66
CA VAL A 158 -4.75 14.19 2.01
C VAL A 158 -4.22 12.98 2.75
N TYR A 159 -4.05 13.05 4.07
CA TYR A 159 -3.50 11.94 4.85
C TYR A 159 -4.37 10.69 4.81
N LEU A 160 -5.70 10.87 4.86
CA LEU A 160 -6.62 9.76 4.74
C LEU A 160 -6.52 9.11 3.36
N HIS A 161 -6.63 9.91 2.30
CA HIS A 161 -6.80 9.36 0.95
C HIS A 161 -5.48 9.07 0.24
N LYS A 162 -4.48 9.95 0.31
CA LYS A 162 -3.18 9.71 -0.33
C LYS A 162 -2.41 8.58 0.37
N THR A 163 -2.46 8.51 1.70
CA THR A 163 -1.64 7.58 2.49
C THR A 163 -2.43 6.42 3.09
N ALA A 164 -3.47 6.70 3.91
CA ALA A 164 -4.14 5.65 4.68
C ALA A 164 -5.01 4.73 3.82
N ASP A 165 -5.59 5.19 2.71
CA ASP A 165 -6.45 4.38 1.85
C ASP A 165 -5.77 3.10 1.34
N LEU A 166 -4.47 3.16 0.99
CA LEU A 166 -3.74 1.95 0.57
C LEU A 166 -3.45 0.99 1.74
N PHE A 167 -3.31 1.48 2.96
CA PHE A 167 -3.24 0.62 4.15
C PHE A 167 -4.61 -0.03 4.42
N ILE A 168 -5.69 0.73 4.32
CA ILE A 168 -7.06 0.23 4.47
C ILE A 168 -7.34 -0.86 3.43
N ALA A 169 -7.05 -0.58 2.15
CA ALA A 169 -7.16 -1.58 1.08
C ALA A 169 -6.36 -2.84 1.41
N SER A 170 -5.12 -2.69 1.87
CA SER A 170 -4.26 -3.83 2.22
C SER A 170 -4.93 -4.76 3.23
N ALA A 171 -5.40 -4.21 4.35
CA ALA A 171 -5.98 -5.02 5.41
C ALA A 171 -7.34 -5.62 5.02
N ARG A 172 -8.22 -4.82 4.42
CA ARG A 172 -9.55 -5.27 4.03
C ARG A 172 -9.51 -6.30 2.89
N MET A 173 -8.67 -6.07 1.87
CA MET A 173 -8.48 -7.05 0.79
C MET A 173 -7.93 -8.38 1.30
N GLY A 174 -6.98 -8.34 2.26
CA GLY A 174 -6.47 -9.55 2.90
C GLY A 174 -7.58 -10.33 3.62
N ALA A 175 -8.38 -9.65 4.44
CA ALA A 175 -9.52 -10.25 5.13
C ALA A 175 -10.58 -10.81 4.16
N LEU A 176 -10.94 -10.06 3.11
CA LEU A 176 -11.89 -10.49 2.08
C LEU A 176 -11.37 -11.72 1.33
N ALA A 177 -10.10 -11.75 0.95
CA ALA A 177 -9.47 -12.88 0.27
C ALA A 177 -9.40 -14.15 1.16
N ALA A 178 -9.35 -13.97 2.48
CA ALA A 178 -9.46 -15.06 3.46
C ALA A 178 -10.91 -15.56 3.66
N GLY A 179 -11.91 -14.83 3.17
CA GLY A 179 -13.33 -15.15 3.37
C GLY A 179 -13.84 -14.74 4.75
N ALA A 180 -13.23 -13.70 5.34
CA ALA A 180 -13.62 -13.17 6.65
C ALA A 180 -15.05 -12.61 6.65
N ASP A 181 -15.66 -12.59 7.83
CA ASP A 181 -16.95 -11.93 8.03
C ASP A 181 -16.82 -10.39 8.04
N ALA A 182 -17.95 -9.70 7.96
CA ALA A 182 -18.00 -8.24 7.91
C ALA A 182 -17.37 -7.58 9.15
N GLN A 183 -17.46 -8.23 10.33
CA GLN A 183 -16.90 -7.70 11.57
C GLN A 183 -15.38 -7.71 11.55
N ALA A 184 -14.76 -8.82 11.13
CA ALA A 184 -13.31 -8.93 10.98
C ALA A 184 -12.78 -7.96 9.91
N VAL A 185 -13.47 -7.85 8.77
CA VAL A 185 -13.13 -6.88 7.71
C VAL A 185 -13.17 -5.44 8.24
N SER A 186 -14.21 -5.08 9.04
CA SER A 186 -14.33 -3.75 9.64
C SER A 186 -13.20 -3.46 10.64
N LYS A 187 -12.92 -4.39 11.55
CA LYS A 187 -11.83 -4.25 12.54
C LYS A 187 -10.46 -4.08 11.89
N LEU A 188 -10.15 -4.90 10.88
CA LEU A 188 -8.90 -4.80 10.14
C LEU A 188 -8.81 -3.52 9.31
N GLY A 189 -9.94 -3.03 8.78
CA GLY A 189 -10.02 -1.72 8.13
C GLY A 189 -9.70 -0.58 9.10
N GLU A 190 -10.25 -0.60 10.32
CA GLU A 190 -9.96 0.40 11.34
C GLU A 190 -8.51 0.33 11.84
N TYR A 191 -7.97 -0.89 12.06
CA TYR A 191 -6.55 -1.08 12.30
C TYR A 191 -5.69 -0.35 11.27
N ALA A 192 -5.99 -0.59 9.98
CA ALA A 192 -5.17 -0.06 8.89
C ALA A 192 -5.36 1.45 8.69
N ARG A 193 -6.55 1.99 8.96
CA ARG A 193 -6.81 3.44 8.97
C ARG A 193 -5.93 4.12 10.02
N CYS A 194 -5.98 3.63 11.24
CA CYS A 194 -5.16 4.16 12.33
C CYS A 194 -3.66 4.01 12.04
N LEU A 195 -3.24 2.85 11.53
CA LEU A 195 -1.84 2.60 11.16
C LEU A 195 -1.35 3.56 10.07
N GLY A 196 -2.14 3.75 9.01
CA GLY A 196 -1.78 4.61 7.88
C GLY A 196 -1.67 6.08 8.27
N LEU A 197 -2.59 6.57 9.11
CA LEU A 197 -2.53 7.92 9.65
C LEU A 197 -1.36 8.11 10.61
N ALA A 198 -1.13 7.15 11.53
CA ALA A 198 0.01 7.20 12.44
C ALA A 198 1.34 7.20 11.68
N PHE A 199 1.42 6.41 10.60
CA PHE A 199 2.58 6.34 9.72
C PHE A 199 2.88 7.70 9.07
N GLN A 200 1.86 8.41 8.56
CA GLN A 200 2.03 9.71 7.93
C GLN A 200 2.47 10.77 8.95
N TYR A 201 1.79 10.87 10.10
CA TYR A 201 2.19 11.81 11.15
C TYR A 201 3.60 11.54 11.71
N GLU A 202 4.05 10.28 11.74
CA GLU A 202 5.42 9.94 12.14
C GLU A 202 6.43 10.36 11.08
N ASP A 203 6.13 10.17 9.77
CA ASP A 203 6.99 10.65 8.68
C ASP A 203 7.13 12.19 8.75
N ASP A 204 6.04 12.93 8.96
CA ASP A 204 6.08 14.40 9.12
C ASP A 204 6.92 14.85 10.34
N LEU A 205 6.88 14.09 11.45
CA LEU A 205 7.73 14.36 12.62
C LEU A 205 9.22 14.16 12.31
N LEU A 206 9.55 13.16 11.52
CA LEU A 206 10.92 12.85 11.13
C LEU A 206 11.47 13.88 10.13
N ASP A 207 10.63 14.31 9.18
CA ASP A 207 10.99 15.28 8.14
C ASP A 207 10.91 16.73 8.64
N GLY A 208 10.21 16.98 9.75
CA GLY A 208 10.08 18.29 10.40
C GLY A 208 9.07 19.23 9.73
N ASP A 209 8.14 18.68 8.94
CA ASP A 209 7.14 19.42 8.16
C ASP A 209 5.70 19.20 8.64
N SER A 210 5.52 18.69 9.86
CA SER A 210 4.20 18.49 10.48
C SER A 210 3.34 19.76 10.47
N PRO A 211 2.05 19.66 10.05
CA PRO A 211 1.12 20.80 10.07
C PRO A 211 0.72 21.23 11.49
N TYR A 212 1.05 20.44 12.49
CA TYR A 212 0.76 20.70 13.90
C TYR A 212 2.05 20.82 14.71
N ASP A 213 1.95 21.40 15.93
CA ASP A 213 3.07 21.40 16.84
C ASP A 213 3.51 19.97 17.22
N ARG A 214 4.79 19.81 17.50
CA ARG A 214 5.42 18.50 17.76
C ARG A 214 4.70 17.70 18.85
N ALA A 215 4.33 18.35 19.97
CA ALA A 215 3.70 17.66 21.09
C ALA A 215 2.31 17.15 20.74
N ARG A 216 1.56 17.89 19.91
CA ARG A 216 0.27 17.47 19.37
C ARG A 216 0.43 16.29 18.42
N THR A 217 1.37 16.36 17.48
CA THR A 217 1.61 15.28 16.51
C THR A 217 2.05 14.00 17.20
N GLU A 218 2.99 14.08 18.16
CA GLU A 218 3.40 12.90 18.96
C GLU A 218 2.24 12.27 19.75
N ARG A 219 1.31 13.09 20.25
CA ARG A 219 0.11 12.57 20.92
C ARG A 219 -0.82 11.86 19.93
N MET A 220 -1.07 12.45 18.74
CA MET A 220 -1.89 11.85 17.70
C MET A 220 -1.30 10.50 17.24
N VAL A 221 0.00 10.44 17.04
CA VAL A 221 0.72 9.19 16.70
C VAL A 221 0.47 8.11 17.76
N ARG A 222 0.62 8.44 19.05
CA ARG A 222 0.37 7.49 20.14
C ARG A 222 -1.09 7.02 20.21
N GLU A 223 -2.04 7.93 20.08
CA GLU A 223 -3.48 7.61 20.12
C GLU A 223 -3.89 6.72 18.93
N LEU A 224 -3.42 7.04 17.74
CA LEU A 224 -3.67 6.26 16.53
C LEU A 224 -3.03 4.86 16.63
N THR A 225 -1.81 4.77 17.14
CA THR A 225 -1.14 3.46 17.35
C THR A 225 -1.91 2.61 18.36
N ALA A 226 -2.34 3.19 19.47
CA ALA A 226 -3.16 2.49 20.45
C ALA A 226 -4.53 2.07 19.84
N GLY A 227 -5.15 2.92 19.03
CA GLY A 227 -6.35 2.61 18.26
C GLY A 227 -6.16 1.46 17.29
N ALA A 228 -5.04 1.45 16.55
CA ALA A 228 -4.69 0.33 15.67
C ALA A 228 -4.58 -0.98 16.46
N VAL A 229 -3.81 -0.99 17.54
CA VAL A 229 -3.62 -2.21 18.35
C VAL A 229 -4.94 -2.71 18.96
N SER A 230 -5.78 -1.82 19.49
CA SER A 230 -7.07 -2.19 20.10
C SER A 230 -8.08 -2.72 19.07
N SER A 231 -8.04 -2.24 17.83
CA SER A 231 -8.90 -2.74 16.75
C SER A 231 -8.69 -4.23 16.43
N LEU A 232 -7.54 -4.79 16.80
CA LEU A 232 -7.21 -6.21 16.61
C LEU A 232 -7.83 -7.14 17.66
N ASP A 233 -8.44 -6.58 18.71
CA ASP A 233 -9.02 -7.39 19.79
C ASP A 233 -10.24 -8.18 19.32
N GLY A 234 -10.27 -9.47 19.69
CA GLY A 234 -11.36 -10.39 19.31
C GLY A 234 -11.38 -10.75 17.82
N LEU A 235 -10.25 -10.66 17.11
CA LEU A 235 -10.08 -11.33 15.83
C LEU A 235 -9.99 -12.85 16.02
N PRO A 236 -10.41 -13.65 15.01
CA PRO A 236 -10.52 -15.10 15.16
C PRO A 236 -9.18 -15.84 15.26
N ALA A 237 -8.07 -15.21 14.86
CA ALA A 237 -6.76 -15.84 14.83
C ALA A 237 -5.63 -14.89 15.29
N ASP A 238 -4.37 -15.35 15.17
CA ASP A 238 -3.18 -14.64 15.66
C ASP A 238 -2.95 -13.31 14.92
N SER A 239 -2.98 -12.21 15.66
CA SER A 239 -2.70 -10.85 15.20
C SER A 239 -1.36 -10.28 15.69
N ALA A 240 -0.50 -11.10 16.30
CA ALA A 240 0.78 -10.65 16.90
C ALA A 240 1.66 -9.90 15.89
N PHE A 241 1.74 -10.38 14.65
CA PHE A 241 2.49 -9.69 13.61
C PHE A 241 1.97 -8.28 13.31
N LEU A 242 0.65 -8.08 13.26
CA LEU A 242 0.05 -6.76 13.02
C LEU A 242 0.31 -5.81 14.20
N ARG A 243 0.27 -6.31 15.45
CA ARG A 243 0.60 -5.52 16.65
C ARG A 243 2.06 -5.08 16.62
N GLU A 244 2.98 -6.02 16.40
CA GLU A 244 4.41 -5.73 16.27
C GLU A 244 4.71 -4.74 15.13
N LEU A 245 3.99 -4.86 14.01
CA LEU A 245 4.14 -3.96 12.87
C LEU A 245 3.71 -2.52 13.23
N ALA A 246 2.59 -2.35 13.93
CA ALA A 246 2.11 -1.03 14.36
C ALA A 246 3.13 -0.36 15.29
N GLU A 247 3.65 -1.08 16.28
CA GLU A 247 4.65 -0.58 17.20
C GLU A 247 5.97 -0.20 16.52
N LYS A 248 6.43 -1.02 15.57
CA LYS A 248 7.68 -0.77 14.82
C LYS A 248 7.59 0.35 13.80
N LEU A 249 6.43 0.54 13.17
CA LEU A 249 6.27 1.60 12.17
C LEU A 249 6.23 2.99 12.80
N VAL A 250 5.79 3.07 14.06
CA VAL A 250 5.62 4.30 14.81
C VAL A 250 6.80 4.59 15.75
N GLY A 251 7.64 3.66 16.05
CA GLY A 251 8.82 3.83 16.89
C GLY A 251 10.12 3.99 16.12
N ARG A 252 10.07 4.44 14.86
CA ARG A 252 11.28 4.60 14.05
C ARG A 252 12.13 5.75 14.59
N LYS A 253 13.41 5.46 14.80
CA LYS A 253 14.44 6.50 15.00
C LYS A 253 15.07 6.80 13.64
N VAL A 254 15.35 8.08 13.37
CA VAL A 254 16.14 8.55 12.22
C VAL A 254 17.49 7.85 12.20
#